data_002ffdbdfc1d5df290c403692e7d3801
#
_entry.id   002ffdbdfc1d5df290c403692e7d3801
#
_cell.length_a   1.000
_cell.length_b   1.000
_cell.length_c   1.000
_cell.angle_alpha   90.00
_cell.angle_beta   90.00
_cell.angle_gamma   90.00
#
_symmetry.space_group_name_H-M   'P 1'
#
loop_
_entity.id
_entity.type
_entity.pdbx_description
1 polymer ?
#
loop_
_entity_poly.entity_id
_entity_poly.type
_entity_poly.pdbx_seq_one_letter_code
_entity_poly.pdbx_strand_id
1 'polypeptide(L)'
;MSEKNILEEIAEKTRERIRKEKRQFPLDQLKTLAEKAPQQPSFLEALKKPGMSYICEVKKASPSKGLIAPEFPYLEIAKEYEAAGASAISCLTEPFYFMGSDTYLREITETVDIPVLRKDFTVDKYMIYQAKAFDASAVLLICAILNDQELLEYRELAETLGMDALVEAHDENEVARALKTGAKIVGVNNRDLKTFKVDMNNSIRLRNLAPDNVVFVSESGIKNAGDIAILERNRVGAVLIGETLMRSPDKKAALENLNGGALV
;
A
#
# COMPACT_ATOMS: atom_id res chain seq x y z
N MET A 1 -12.10 25.49 -15.99
CA MET A 1 -12.07 24.04 -15.72
C MET A 1 -10.94 23.83 -14.71
N SER A 2 -11.23 23.40 -13.49
CA SER A 2 -10.17 23.08 -12.52
C SER A 2 -9.31 21.97 -13.11
N GLU A 3 -7.99 22.13 -13.09
CA GLU A 3 -7.08 21.04 -13.43
C GLU A 3 -7.45 19.83 -12.56
N LYS A 4 -7.79 18.69 -13.18
CA LYS A 4 -8.05 17.46 -12.44
C LYS A 4 -6.80 17.10 -11.64
N ASN A 5 -6.99 16.77 -10.38
CA ASN A 5 -5.93 16.22 -9.52
C ASN A 5 -5.50 14.87 -10.12
N ILE A 6 -4.20 14.56 -10.05
CA ILE A 6 -3.64 13.29 -10.56
C ILE A 6 -4.36 12.06 -10.00
N LEU A 7 -4.83 12.09 -8.73
CA LEU A 7 -5.60 11.00 -8.13
C LEU A 7 -6.92 10.77 -8.85
N GLU A 8 -7.66 11.84 -9.15
CA GLU A 8 -8.93 11.77 -9.86
C GLU A 8 -8.75 11.23 -11.27
N GLU A 9 -7.67 11.66 -11.94
CA GLU A 9 -7.33 11.18 -13.29
C GLU A 9 -7.02 9.68 -13.29
N ILE A 10 -6.20 9.20 -12.35
CA ILE A 10 -5.86 7.78 -12.24
C ILE A 10 -7.11 6.97 -11.85
N ALA A 11 -7.91 7.46 -10.91
CA ALA A 11 -9.14 6.80 -10.49
C ALA A 11 -10.14 6.65 -11.65
N GLU A 12 -10.28 7.68 -12.51
CA GLU A 12 -11.15 7.62 -13.68
C GLU A 12 -10.67 6.58 -14.70
N LYS A 13 -9.36 6.58 -15.03
CA LYS A 13 -8.75 5.55 -15.89
C LYS A 13 -8.90 4.15 -15.32
N THR A 14 -8.75 4.02 -14.00
CA THR A 14 -8.99 2.73 -13.33
C THR A 14 -10.44 2.29 -13.46
N ARG A 15 -11.43 3.19 -13.29
CA ARG A 15 -12.85 2.85 -13.53
C ARG A 15 -13.10 2.38 -14.97
N GLU A 16 -12.45 3.00 -15.95
CA GLU A 16 -12.54 2.57 -17.35
C GLU A 16 -11.91 1.19 -17.58
N ARG A 17 -10.74 0.93 -16.98
CA ARG A 17 -10.06 -0.37 -17.00
C ARG A 17 -10.98 -1.45 -16.43
N ILE A 18 -11.52 -1.24 -15.24
CA ILE A 18 -12.38 -2.22 -14.56
C ILE A 18 -13.68 -2.49 -15.34
N ARG A 19 -14.28 -1.47 -15.99
CA ARG A 19 -15.45 -1.72 -16.87
C ARG A 19 -15.12 -2.67 -18.02
N LYS A 20 -13.90 -2.61 -18.58
CA LYS A 20 -13.45 -3.52 -19.65
C LYS A 20 -13.16 -4.92 -19.10
N GLU A 21 -12.49 -5.01 -17.97
CA GLU A 21 -12.16 -6.28 -17.31
C GLU A 21 -13.42 -7.05 -16.91
N LYS A 22 -14.44 -6.38 -16.35
CA LYS A 22 -15.75 -6.99 -16.01
C LYS A 22 -16.48 -7.61 -17.20
N ARG A 23 -16.25 -7.10 -18.43
CA ARG A 23 -16.82 -7.69 -19.65
C ARG A 23 -16.08 -8.94 -20.10
N GLN A 24 -14.76 -9.00 -19.84
CA GLN A 24 -13.91 -10.14 -20.18
C GLN A 24 -14.00 -11.24 -19.14
N PHE A 25 -14.08 -10.88 -17.88
CA PHE A 25 -14.16 -11.78 -16.75
C PHE A 25 -15.27 -11.33 -15.77
N PRO A 26 -16.46 -11.97 -15.81
CA PRO A 26 -17.61 -11.58 -15.00
C PRO A 26 -17.35 -11.70 -13.49
N LEU A 27 -17.98 -10.80 -12.71
CA LEU A 27 -17.83 -10.73 -11.26
C LEU A 27 -18.13 -12.06 -10.55
N ASP A 28 -19.13 -12.82 -11.00
CA ASP A 28 -19.51 -14.09 -10.33
C ASP A 28 -18.43 -15.17 -10.48
N GLN A 29 -17.74 -15.18 -11.64
CA GLN A 29 -16.59 -16.07 -11.81
C GLN A 29 -15.43 -15.65 -10.90
N LEU A 30 -15.20 -14.33 -10.76
CA LEU A 30 -14.18 -13.80 -9.90
C LEU A 30 -14.45 -14.08 -8.42
N LYS A 31 -15.71 -13.97 -7.96
CA LYS A 31 -16.12 -14.37 -6.62
C LYS A 31 -15.81 -15.84 -6.33
N THR A 32 -16.13 -16.70 -7.29
CA THR A 32 -15.82 -18.16 -7.16
C THR A 32 -14.31 -18.41 -7.01
N LEU A 33 -13.46 -17.65 -7.68
CA LEU A 33 -12.01 -17.73 -7.50
C LEU A 33 -11.58 -17.19 -6.13
N ALA A 34 -12.10 -16.06 -5.72
CA ALA A 34 -11.82 -15.46 -4.42
C ALA A 34 -12.23 -16.36 -3.25
N GLU A 35 -13.36 -17.05 -3.35
CA GLU A 35 -13.83 -18.02 -2.33
C GLU A 35 -12.92 -19.25 -2.22
N LYS A 36 -12.24 -19.64 -3.30
CA LYS A 36 -11.30 -20.77 -3.33
C LYS A 36 -9.87 -20.37 -2.97
N ALA A 37 -9.57 -19.07 -2.98
CA ALA A 37 -8.24 -18.58 -2.67
C ALA A 37 -7.85 -18.89 -1.22
N PRO A 38 -6.63 -19.34 -0.95
CA PRO A 38 -6.18 -19.67 0.40
C PRO A 38 -6.18 -18.44 1.31
N GLN A 39 -6.21 -18.70 2.62
CA GLN A 39 -5.96 -17.63 3.60
C GLN A 39 -4.48 -17.26 3.56
N GLN A 40 -4.22 -15.97 3.35
CA GLN A 40 -2.87 -15.41 3.34
C GLN A 40 -2.46 -14.94 4.75
N PRO A 41 -1.15 -14.75 5.02
CA PRO A 41 -0.68 -14.14 6.26
C PRO A 41 -1.33 -12.77 6.48
N SER A 42 -1.72 -12.47 7.74
CA SER A 42 -2.36 -11.19 8.06
C SER A 42 -1.37 -10.03 7.92
N PHE A 43 -1.74 -9.06 7.13
CA PHE A 43 -0.99 -7.81 6.97
C PHE A 43 -1.01 -7.00 8.27
N LEU A 44 -2.15 -6.94 8.96
CA LEU A 44 -2.29 -6.27 10.25
C LEU A 44 -1.37 -6.86 11.32
N GLU A 45 -1.37 -8.20 11.47
CA GLU A 45 -0.55 -8.84 12.51
C GLU A 45 0.95 -8.73 12.21
N ALA A 46 1.34 -8.71 10.94
CA ALA A 46 2.73 -8.45 10.55
C ALA A 46 3.20 -7.04 10.95
N LEU A 47 2.29 -6.04 10.89
CA LEU A 47 2.60 -4.65 11.25
C LEU A 47 2.47 -4.35 12.76
N LYS A 48 1.93 -5.25 13.56
CA LYS A 48 1.82 -5.11 15.02
C LYS A 48 3.04 -5.62 15.78
N LYS A 49 4.03 -6.17 15.09
CA LYS A 49 5.26 -6.64 15.74
C LYS A 49 5.97 -5.49 16.45
N PRO A 50 6.67 -5.74 17.58
CA PRO A 50 7.44 -4.70 18.27
C PRO A 50 8.47 -4.03 17.36
N GLY A 51 8.64 -2.71 17.53
CA GLY A 51 9.53 -1.88 16.72
C GLY A 51 8.88 -1.35 15.44
N MET A 52 9.69 -0.74 14.58
CA MET A 52 9.23 -0.20 13.29
C MET A 52 8.97 -1.34 12.31
N SER A 53 7.78 -1.39 11.74
CA SER A 53 7.44 -2.31 10.65
C SER A 53 7.73 -1.68 9.29
N TYR A 54 8.36 -2.45 8.39
CA TYR A 54 8.75 -1.99 7.06
C TYR A 54 7.87 -2.66 5.98
N ILE A 55 7.07 -1.85 5.28
CA ILE A 55 6.34 -2.25 4.08
C ILE A 55 7.22 -1.84 2.90
N CYS A 56 7.88 -2.82 2.25
CA CYS A 56 8.81 -2.56 1.15
C CYS A 56 8.07 -2.61 -0.18
N GLU A 57 8.13 -1.50 -0.95
CA GLU A 57 7.34 -1.35 -2.16
C GLU A 57 8.11 -1.75 -3.42
N VAL A 58 7.56 -2.71 -4.16
CA VAL A 58 8.02 -3.14 -5.49
C VAL A 58 7.37 -2.23 -6.53
N LYS A 59 8.14 -1.28 -7.07
CA LYS A 59 7.64 -0.19 -7.91
C LYS A 59 8.56 0.13 -9.08
N LYS A 60 8.04 -0.02 -10.31
CA LYS A 60 8.78 0.25 -11.55
C LYS A 60 8.85 1.73 -11.90
N ALA A 61 7.74 2.45 -11.73
CA ALA A 61 7.60 3.86 -12.08
C ALA A 61 6.65 4.61 -11.13
N SER A 62 6.63 5.93 -11.18
CA SER A 62 5.62 6.76 -10.51
C SER A 62 5.39 8.09 -11.25
N PRO A 63 4.21 8.73 -11.09
CA PRO A 63 3.92 10.03 -11.72
C PRO A 63 4.94 11.12 -11.39
N SER A 64 5.45 11.13 -10.15
CA SER A 64 6.38 12.16 -9.66
C SER A 64 7.83 11.94 -10.04
N LYS A 65 8.25 10.73 -10.44
CA LYS A 65 9.65 10.34 -10.67
C LYS A 65 9.89 9.69 -12.04
N GLY A 66 8.83 9.42 -12.79
CA GLY A 66 8.92 8.64 -14.02
C GLY A 66 9.41 7.23 -13.78
N LEU A 67 10.21 6.70 -14.67
CA LEU A 67 10.81 5.37 -14.57
C LEU A 67 11.87 5.33 -13.46
N ILE A 68 11.67 4.47 -12.46
CA ILE A 68 12.55 4.31 -11.29
C ILE A 68 13.51 3.14 -11.51
N ALA A 69 13.00 2.02 -12.02
CA ALA A 69 13.75 0.80 -12.27
C ALA A 69 13.60 0.37 -13.74
N PRO A 70 14.55 0.73 -14.63
CA PRO A 70 14.54 0.27 -16.03
C PRO A 70 14.58 -1.25 -16.15
N GLU A 71 15.51 -1.88 -15.45
CA GLU A 71 15.51 -3.32 -15.17
C GLU A 71 14.66 -3.57 -13.93
N PHE A 72 13.68 -4.47 -14.05
CA PHE A 72 12.69 -4.70 -13.01
C PHE A 72 12.50 -6.20 -12.73
N PRO A 73 13.49 -6.85 -12.12
CA PRO A 73 13.41 -8.24 -11.68
C PRO A 73 12.59 -8.30 -10.38
N TYR A 74 11.27 -8.08 -10.48
CA TYR A 74 10.38 -7.88 -9.32
C TYR A 74 10.33 -9.07 -8.36
N LEU A 75 10.54 -10.31 -8.83
CA LEU A 75 10.60 -11.49 -7.98
C LEU A 75 11.87 -11.53 -7.12
N GLU A 76 13.00 -11.22 -7.73
CA GLU A 76 14.27 -11.10 -7.02
C GLU A 76 14.21 -9.97 -5.99
N ILE A 77 13.65 -8.81 -6.37
CA ILE A 77 13.45 -7.67 -5.47
C ILE A 77 12.56 -8.07 -4.28
N ALA A 78 11.46 -8.79 -4.53
CA ALA A 78 10.56 -9.24 -3.47
C ALA A 78 11.25 -10.21 -2.49
N LYS A 79 12.03 -11.18 -3.00
CA LYS A 79 12.84 -12.09 -2.19
C LYS A 79 13.91 -11.36 -1.38
N GLU A 80 14.59 -10.39 -1.99
CA GLU A 80 15.59 -9.57 -1.29
C GLU A 80 14.95 -8.77 -0.14
N TYR A 81 13.74 -8.20 -0.33
CA TYR A 81 13.01 -7.51 0.73
C TYR A 81 12.64 -8.45 1.88
N GLU A 82 12.11 -9.63 1.56
CA GLU A 82 11.78 -10.63 2.59
C GLU A 82 13.03 -11.07 3.35
N ALA A 83 14.11 -11.43 2.65
CA ALA A 83 15.39 -11.83 3.25
C ALA A 83 16.04 -10.70 4.05
N ALA A 84 15.75 -9.44 3.73
CA ALA A 84 16.18 -8.26 4.48
C ALA A 84 15.34 -7.98 5.73
N GLY A 85 14.27 -8.74 5.98
CA GLY A 85 13.42 -8.58 7.15
C GLY A 85 12.25 -7.61 6.96
N ALA A 86 11.80 -7.38 5.73
CA ALA A 86 10.56 -6.63 5.48
C ALA A 86 9.38 -7.28 6.22
N SER A 87 8.52 -6.46 6.83
CA SER A 87 7.30 -6.94 7.49
C SER A 87 6.21 -7.32 6.49
N ALA A 88 6.20 -6.64 5.33
CA ALA A 88 5.26 -6.85 4.24
C ALA A 88 5.80 -6.30 2.93
N ILE A 89 5.23 -6.73 1.82
CA ILE A 89 5.47 -6.17 0.49
C ILE A 89 4.28 -5.33 0.03
N SER A 90 4.54 -4.19 -0.61
CA SER A 90 3.57 -3.42 -1.36
C SER A 90 3.84 -3.61 -2.85
N CYS A 91 2.89 -4.21 -3.59
CA CYS A 91 3.01 -4.48 -5.01
C CYS A 91 2.13 -3.53 -5.83
N LEU A 92 2.74 -2.68 -6.68
CA LEU A 92 2.02 -1.81 -7.60
C LEU A 92 1.37 -2.62 -8.71
N THR A 93 0.04 -2.49 -8.86
CA THR A 93 -0.71 -3.13 -9.96
C THR A 93 -1.32 -2.12 -10.94
N GLU A 94 -1.28 -0.82 -10.65
CA GLU A 94 -1.73 0.23 -11.55
C GLU A 94 -0.85 0.31 -12.81
N PRO A 95 -1.40 0.05 -14.04
CA PRO A 95 -0.55 -0.18 -15.21
C PRO A 95 -0.10 1.08 -15.95
N PHE A 96 -0.83 2.21 -15.84
CA PHE A 96 -0.62 3.36 -16.72
C PHE A 96 0.42 4.34 -16.17
N TYR A 97 0.37 4.64 -14.89
CA TYR A 97 1.22 5.64 -14.23
C TYR A 97 2.34 5.01 -13.42
N PHE A 98 2.14 3.82 -12.91
CA PHE A 98 3.11 3.11 -12.08
C PHE A 98 3.77 1.93 -12.82
N MET A 99 3.31 1.62 -14.03
CA MET A 99 3.77 0.47 -14.84
C MET A 99 3.67 -0.85 -14.06
N GLY A 100 2.63 -0.96 -13.22
CA GLY A 100 2.30 -2.13 -12.42
C GLY A 100 1.58 -3.22 -13.22
N SER A 101 1.35 -4.37 -12.60
CA SER A 101 0.64 -5.49 -13.22
C SER A 101 0.05 -6.43 -12.18
N ASP A 102 -1.15 -6.95 -12.44
CA ASP A 102 -1.73 -8.03 -11.65
C ASP A 102 -0.89 -9.32 -11.71
N THR A 103 -0.12 -9.52 -12.79
CA THR A 103 0.86 -10.61 -12.90
C THR A 103 1.94 -10.48 -11.84
N TYR A 104 2.46 -9.27 -11.60
CA TYR A 104 3.47 -9.05 -10.54
C TYR A 104 2.92 -9.42 -9.17
N LEU A 105 1.67 -9.04 -8.87
CA LEU A 105 1.03 -9.39 -7.60
C LEU A 105 0.97 -10.90 -7.42
N ARG A 106 0.41 -11.63 -8.38
CA ARG A 106 0.24 -13.08 -8.32
C ARG A 106 1.58 -13.81 -8.13
N GLU A 107 2.56 -13.47 -8.95
CA GLU A 107 3.86 -14.14 -8.90
C GLU A 107 4.64 -13.80 -7.62
N ILE A 108 4.48 -12.56 -7.08
CA ILE A 108 5.08 -12.19 -5.80
C ILE A 108 4.42 -12.98 -4.66
N THR A 109 3.08 -13.07 -4.62
CA THR A 109 2.36 -13.81 -3.57
C THR A 109 2.68 -15.30 -3.57
N GLU A 110 3.00 -15.88 -4.74
CA GLU A 110 3.47 -17.26 -4.88
C GLU A 110 4.95 -17.45 -4.47
N THR A 111 5.70 -16.34 -4.29
CA THR A 111 7.17 -16.37 -4.14
C THR A 111 7.63 -16.07 -2.72
N VAL A 112 6.89 -15.27 -1.95
CA VAL A 112 7.24 -14.83 -0.59
C VAL A 112 6.24 -15.35 0.44
N ASP A 113 6.70 -15.54 1.68
CA ASP A 113 5.87 -16.00 2.80
C ASP A 113 5.30 -14.82 3.63
N ILE A 114 5.80 -13.59 3.43
CA ILE A 114 5.30 -12.40 4.11
C ILE A 114 4.07 -11.80 3.40
N PRO A 115 3.18 -11.08 4.12
CA PRO A 115 1.96 -10.56 3.53
C PRO A 115 2.22 -9.55 2.42
N VAL A 116 1.36 -9.57 1.38
CA VAL A 116 1.47 -8.69 0.21
C VAL A 116 0.24 -7.78 0.11
N LEU A 117 0.47 -6.47 0.06
CA LEU A 117 -0.52 -5.44 -0.22
C LEU A 117 -0.67 -5.24 -1.72
N ARG A 118 -1.89 -5.35 -2.26
CA ARG A 118 -2.21 -4.83 -3.59
C ARG A 118 -2.28 -3.30 -3.55
N LYS A 119 -1.29 -2.65 -4.10
CA LYS A 119 -1.22 -1.17 -4.19
C LYS A 119 -1.79 -0.72 -5.53
N ASP A 120 -3.06 -0.33 -5.55
CA ASP A 120 -3.81 0.14 -6.72
C ASP A 120 -4.86 1.17 -6.26
N PHE A 121 -5.48 1.87 -7.19
CA PHE A 121 -6.59 2.78 -6.94
C PHE A 121 -7.90 1.98 -6.89
N THR A 122 -8.22 1.42 -5.73
CA THR A 122 -9.41 0.59 -5.55
C THR A 122 -10.68 1.45 -5.65
N VAL A 123 -11.37 1.38 -6.78
CA VAL A 123 -12.57 2.18 -7.10
C VAL A 123 -13.83 1.35 -7.33
N ASP A 124 -13.73 0.04 -7.14
CA ASP A 124 -14.84 -0.90 -7.38
C ASP A 124 -14.63 -2.19 -6.58
N LYS A 125 -15.72 -2.78 -6.05
CA LYS A 125 -15.70 -4.07 -5.33
C LYS A 125 -15.06 -5.20 -6.14
N TYR A 126 -15.13 -5.14 -7.44
CA TYR A 126 -14.48 -6.07 -8.35
C TYR A 126 -12.98 -6.18 -8.05
N MET A 127 -12.29 -5.06 -7.81
CA MET A 127 -10.86 -5.03 -7.51
C MET A 127 -10.52 -5.72 -6.17
N ILE A 128 -11.45 -5.72 -5.21
CA ILE A 128 -11.25 -6.40 -3.92
C ILE A 128 -11.35 -7.92 -4.11
N TYR A 129 -12.33 -8.39 -4.90
CA TYR A 129 -12.39 -9.80 -5.29
C TYR A 129 -11.19 -10.24 -6.13
N GLN A 130 -10.70 -9.36 -7.02
CA GLN A 130 -9.46 -9.60 -7.77
C GLN A 130 -8.25 -9.75 -6.84
N ALA A 131 -8.09 -8.85 -5.87
CA ALA A 131 -7.01 -8.91 -4.90
C ALA A 131 -7.02 -10.24 -4.16
N LYS A 132 -8.19 -10.68 -3.68
CA LYS A 132 -8.33 -11.99 -3.02
C LYS A 132 -8.02 -13.15 -3.95
N ALA A 133 -8.51 -13.11 -5.19
CA ALA A 133 -8.26 -14.16 -6.21
C ALA A 133 -6.79 -14.23 -6.64
N PHE A 134 -6.01 -13.19 -6.38
CA PHE A 134 -4.55 -13.10 -6.64
C PHE A 134 -3.73 -13.19 -5.35
N ASP A 135 -4.31 -13.77 -4.30
CA ASP A 135 -3.66 -14.09 -3.03
C ASP A 135 -3.07 -12.88 -2.27
N ALA A 136 -3.61 -11.67 -2.51
CA ALA A 136 -3.23 -10.51 -1.71
C ALA A 136 -3.66 -10.67 -0.24
N SER A 137 -2.83 -10.20 0.69
CA SER A 137 -3.14 -10.13 2.13
C SER A 137 -3.89 -8.85 2.49
N ALA A 138 -3.76 -7.80 1.69
CA ALA A 138 -4.40 -6.51 1.93
C ALA A 138 -4.66 -5.73 0.64
N VAL A 139 -5.59 -4.77 0.74
CA VAL A 139 -5.89 -3.79 -0.32
C VAL A 139 -5.70 -2.37 0.17
N LEU A 140 -5.40 -1.46 -0.76
CA LEU A 140 -5.35 -0.03 -0.52
C LEU A 140 -6.74 0.59 -0.76
N LEU A 141 -7.21 1.40 0.19
CA LEU A 141 -8.41 2.23 0.09
C LEU A 141 -8.01 3.69 0.30
N ILE A 142 -8.28 4.58 -0.65
CA ILE A 142 -7.83 5.98 -0.63
C ILE A 142 -9.01 6.89 -0.31
N CYS A 143 -8.97 7.61 0.80
CA CYS A 143 -10.05 8.52 1.22
C CYS A 143 -10.37 9.59 0.17
N ALA A 144 -9.37 10.12 -0.52
CA ALA A 144 -9.52 11.18 -1.52
C ALA A 144 -10.37 10.78 -2.75
N ILE A 145 -10.49 9.48 -3.06
CA ILE A 145 -11.20 9.00 -4.26
C ILE A 145 -12.45 8.16 -3.96
N LEU A 146 -12.71 7.86 -2.69
CA LEU A 146 -13.87 7.10 -2.21
C LEU A 146 -14.74 7.96 -1.30
N ASN A 147 -16.05 7.83 -1.42
CA ASN A 147 -16.97 8.42 -0.44
C ASN A 147 -17.05 7.55 0.83
N ASP A 148 -17.74 8.04 1.88
CA ASP A 148 -17.80 7.37 3.19
C ASP A 148 -18.47 5.98 3.11
N GLN A 149 -19.49 5.84 2.26
CA GLN A 149 -20.18 4.58 2.05
C GLN A 149 -19.27 3.56 1.36
N GLU A 150 -18.55 3.98 0.32
CA GLU A 150 -17.59 3.13 -0.40
C GLU A 150 -16.44 2.71 0.51
N LEU A 151 -15.87 3.64 1.31
CA LEU A 151 -14.82 3.33 2.26
C LEU A 151 -15.24 2.24 3.25
N LEU A 152 -16.43 2.39 3.84
CA LEU A 152 -16.97 1.41 4.79
C LEU A 152 -17.20 0.05 4.11
N GLU A 153 -17.96 0.05 3.01
CA GLU A 153 -18.31 -1.19 2.30
C GLU A 153 -17.08 -1.94 1.77
N TYR A 154 -16.08 -1.21 1.25
CA TYR A 154 -14.87 -1.84 0.70
C TYR A 154 -13.97 -2.40 1.78
N ARG A 155 -13.84 -1.69 2.92
CA ARG A 155 -13.12 -2.20 4.08
C ARG A 155 -13.78 -3.48 4.63
N GLU A 156 -15.12 -3.45 4.82
CA GLU A 156 -15.86 -4.62 5.32
C GLU A 156 -15.78 -5.80 4.37
N LEU A 157 -15.85 -5.54 3.05
CA LEU A 157 -15.71 -6.59 2.05
C LEU A 157 -14.30 -7.22 2.09
N ALA A 158 -13.24 -6.41 2.21
CA ALA A 158 -11.87 -6.92 2.33
C ALA A 158 -11.75 -7.83 3.57
N GLU A 159 -12.22 -7.37 4.74
CA GLU A 159 -12.20 -8.17 5.97
C GLU A 159 -13.04 -9.45 5.86
N THR A 160 -14.21 -9.39 5.22
CA THR A 160 -15.07 -10.59 5.00
C THR A 160 -14.36 -11.64 4.14
N LEU A 161 -13.52 -11.19 3.19
CA LEU A 161 -12.70 -12.07 2.35
C LEU A 161 -11.39 -12.51 3.03
N GLY A 162 -11.17 -12.14 4.30
CA GLY A 162 -9.96 -12.50 5.06
C GLY A 162 -8.74 -11.70 4.68
N MET A 163 -8.92 -10.51 4.11
CA MET A 163 -7.84 -9.54 3.83
C MET A 163 -7.93 -8.36 4.79
N ASP A 164 -6.81 -7.65 4.96
CA ASP A 164 -6.77 -6.38 5.66
C ASP A 164 -6.97 -5.20 4.67
N ALA A 165 -7.28 -4.00 5.19
CA ALA A 165 -7.35 -2.78 4.41
C ALA A 165 -6.41 -1.72 4.98
N LEU A 166 -5.49 -1.22 4.15
CA LEU A 166 -4.72 0.00 4.41
C LEU A 166 -5.55 1.17 3.91
N VAL A 167 -6.05 2.01 4.83
CA VAL A 167 -6.85 3.20 4.48
C VAL A 167 -5.96 4.41 4.45
N GLU A 168 -5.67 4.92 3.24
CA GLU A 168 -4.78 6.06 3.01
C GLU A 168 -5.53 7.39 3.19
N ALA A 169 -4.93 8.31 3.93
CA ALA A 169 -5.43 9.66 4.24
C ALA A 169 -4.33 10.70 4.03
N HIS A 170 -4.73 11.97 3.77
CA HIS A 170 -3.82 13.08 3.50
C HIS A 170 -3.98 14.24 4.49
N ASP A 171 -5.13 14.35 5.15
CA ASP A 171 -5.46 15.41 6.09
C ASP A 171 -6.29 14.90 7.27
N GLU A 172 -6.64 15.82 8.20
CA GLU A 172 -7.40 15.52 9.40
C GLU A 172 -8.80 14.97 9.12
N ASN A 173 -9.46 15.51 8.10
CA ASN A 173 -10.81 15.08 7.72
C ASN A 173 -10.77 13.64 7.19
N GLU A 174 -9.79 13.33 6.35
CA GLU A 174 -9.61 11.99 5.80
C GLU A 174 -9.22 10.97 6.88
N VAL A 175 -8.36 11.33 7.84
CA VAL A 175 -8.07 10.47 9.01
C VAL A 175 -9.34 10.21 9.81
N ALA A 176 -10.13 11.24 10.08
CA ALA A 176 -11.39 11.07 10.80
C ALA A 176 -12.39 10.17 10.04
N ARG A 177 -12.47 10.30 8.71
CA ARG A 177 -13.27 9.42 7.85
C ARG A 177 -12.79 7.98 7.90
N ALA A 178 -11.47 7.75 7.79
CA ALA A 178 -10.87 6.43 7.91
C ALA A 178 -11.20 5.77 9.25
N LEU A 179 -11.00 6.48 10.35
CA LEU A 179 -11.31 6.00 11.71
C LEU A 179 -12.80 5.70 11.91
N LYS A 180 -13.68 6.52 11.33
CA LYS A 180 -15.13 6.32 11.41
C LYS A 180 -15.58 5.01 10.73
N THR A 181 -14.86 4.52 9.73
CA THR A 181 -15.14 3.20 9.13
C THR A 181 -14.74 2.03 10.03
N GLY A 182 -13.97 2.27 11.11
CA GLY A 182 -13.38 1.22 11.94
C GLY A 182 -12.06 0.67 11.36
N ALA A 183 -11.35 1.46 10.54
CA ALA A 183 -10.06 1.08 9.99
C ALA A 183 -9.05 0.71 11.09
N LYS A 184 -8.41 -0.45 10.95
CA LYS A 184 -7.38 -0.94 11.87
C LYS A 184 -5.97 -0.51 11.45
N ILE A 185 -5.81 -0.13 10.17
CA ILE A 185 -4.57 0.34 9.59
C ILE A 185 -4.87 1.64 8.83
N VAL A 186 -4.25 2.73 9.26
CA VAL A 186 -4.38 4.05 8.62
C VAL A 186 -3.02 4.46 8.08
N GLY A 187 -2.93 4.70 6.78
CA GLY A 187 -1.74 5.23 6.12
C GLY A 187 -1.85 6.74 5.93
N VAL A 188 -0.77 7.48 6.18
CA VAL A 188 -0.69 8.89 5.83
C VAL A 188 0.37 9.10 4.77
N ASN A 189 -0.06 9.59 3.62
CA ASN A 189 0.85 9.93 2.55
C ASN A 189 1.40 11.34 2.76
N ASN A 190 2.71 11.43 3.03
CA ASN A 190 3.42 12.69 3.21
C ASN A 190 3.61 13.46 1.90
N ARG A 191 3.30 12.85 0.76
CA ARG A 191 3.36 13.51 -0.54
C ARG A 191 2.04 14.19 -0.85
N ASP A 192 2.07 15.49 -0.99
CA ASP A 192 0.99 16.25 -1.59
C ASP A 192 0.89 15.87 -3.08
N LEU A 193 -0.23 15.29 -3.47
CA LEU A 193 -0.41 14.75 -4.82
C LEU A 193 -0.78 15.81 -5.86
N LYS A 194 -0.97 17.08 -5.45
CA LYS A 194 -1.13 18.23 -6.34
C LYS A 194 0.22 18.87 -6.69
N THR A 195 1.10 18.99 -5.70
CA THR A 195 2.38 19.69 -5.82
C THR A 195 3.59 18.76 -5.87
N PHE A 196 3.41 17.49 -5.56
CA PHE A 196 4.42 16.44 -5.33
C PHE A 196 5.44 16.78 -4.23
N LYS A 197 5.21 17.82 -3.44
CA LYS A 197 6.03 18.13 -2.27
C LYS A 197 5.82 17.06 -1.19
N VAL A 198 6.89 16.76 -0.47
CA VAL A 198 6.89 15.78 0.62
C VAL A 198 7.17 16.50 1.92
N ASP A 199 6.29 16.30 2.92
CA ASP A 199 6.45 16.81 4.27
C ASP A 199 6.15 15.71 5.29
N MET A 200 7.18 15.13 5.90
CA MET A 200 7.05 14.08 6.92
C MET A 200 6.36 14.54 8.22
N ASN A 201 6.33 15.86 8.48
CA ASN A 201 5.57 16.39 9.61
C ASN A 201 4.08 16.10 9.50
N ASN A 202 3.57 15.83 8.28
CA ASN A 202 2.18 15.45 8.07
C ASN A 202 1.82 14.16 8.83
N SER A 203 2.62 13.10 8.69
CA SER A 203 2.43 11.85 9.46
C SER A 203 2.48 12.09 10.97
N ILE A 204 3.45 12.88 11.45
CA ILE A 204 3.63 13.17 12.88
C ILE A 204 2.40 13.91 13.43
N ARG A 205 1.92 14.92 12.72
CA ARG A 205 0.76 15.73 13.09
C ARG A 205 -0.50 14.89 13.14
N LEU A 206 -0.74 14.10 12.09
CA LEU A 206 -1.95 13.30 11.93
C LEU A 206 -1.97 12.05 12.83
N ARG A 207 -0.80 11.50 13.20
CA ARG A 207 -0.73 10.36 14.14
C ARG A 207 -1.46 10.64 15.46
N ASN A 208 -1.42 11.87 15.94
CA ASN A 208 -2.07 12.25 17.21
C ASN A 208 -3.61 12.16 17.16
N LEU A 209 -4.20 12.04 15.99
CA LEU A 209 -5.66 11.89 15.81
C LEU A 209 -6.10 10.42 15.89
N ALA A 210 -5.17 9.48 15.68
CA ALA A 210 -5.47 8.04 15.68
C ALA A 210 -5.26 7.44 17.10
N PRO A 211 -6.16 6.57 17.57
CA PRO A 211 -6.00 5.86 18.83
C PRO A 211 -4.84 4.84 18.74
N ASP A 212 -4.32 4.43 19.92
CA ASP A 212 -3.12 3.57 19.96
C ASP A 212 -3.35 2.13 19.46
N ASN A 213 -4.59 1.68 19.38
CA ASN A 213 -4.93 0.37 18.82
C ASN A 213 -5.01 0.34 17.29
N VAL A 214 -4.82 1.48 16.61
CA VAL A 214 -4.74 1.59 15.16
C VAL A 214 -3.27 1.59 14.74
N VAL A 215 -2.90 0.71 13.83
CA VAL A 215 -1.57 0.73 13.20
C VAL A 215 -1.50 1.95 12.28
N PHE A 216 -0.55 2.83 12.55
CA PHE A 216 -0.36 4.04 11.77
C PHE A 216 0.87 3.90 10.87
N VAL A 217 0.66 4.07 9.56
CA VAL A 217 1.68 3.90 8.53
C VAL A 217 2.07 5.26 7.96
N SER A 218 3.36 5.59 7.96
CA SER A 218 3.87 6.78 7.26
C SER A 218 4.34 6.39 5.86
N GLU A 219 3.81 7.06 4.85
CA GLU A 219 4.13 6.79 3.44
C GLU A 219 4.83 7.98 2.80
N SER A 220 5.80 7.70 1.95
CA SER A 220 6.61 8.68 1.22
C SER A 220 7.58 9.49 2.08
N GLY A 221 8.75 9.79 1.52
CA GLY A 221 9.71 10.76 2.08
C GLY A 221 10.77 10.19 3.02
N ILE A 222 10.68 8.94 3.42
CA ILE A 222 11.62 8.28 4.33
C ILE A 222 12.93 7.98 3.58
N LYS A 223 14.07 8.44 4.11
CA LYS A 223 15.37 8.37 3.43
C LYS A 223 16.48 7.75 4.27
N ASN A 224 16.42 7.86 5.60
CA ASN A 224 17.50 7.47 6.51
C ASN A 224 16.97 7.08 7.90
N ALA A 225 17.86 6.54 8.75
CA ALA A 225 17.55 6.13 10.12
C ALA A 225 17.05 7.28 11.01
N GLY A 226 17.49 8.51 10.75
CA GLY A 226 16.99 9.69 11.47
C GLY A 226 15.51 9.93 11.27
N ASP A 227 15.03 9.72 10.04
CA ASP A 227 13.60 9.81 9.71
C ASP A 227 12.81 8.74 10.48
N ILE A 228 13.31 7.50 10.50
CA ILE A 228 12.70 6.38 11.24
C ILE A 228 12.64 6.70 12.73
N ALA A 229 13.74 7.13 13.34
CA ALA A 229 13.80 7.45 14.76
C ALA A 229 12.85 8.60 15.15
N ILE A 230 12.60 9.56 14.25
CA ILE A 230 11.60 10.62 14.46
C ILE A 230 10.19 10.03 14.44
N LEU A 231 9.87 9.19 13.47
CA LEU A 231 8.55 8.55 13.34
C LEU A 231 8.25 7.64 14.53
N GLU A 232 9.20 6.81 14.99
CA GLU A 232 9.06 5.96 16.18
C GLU A 232 8.76 6.76 17.44
N ARG A 233 9.54 7.84 17.70
CA ARG A 233 9.29 8.74 18.84
C ARG A 233 7.90 9.36 18.82
N ASN A 234 7.30 9.48 17.64
CA ASN A 234 5.94 9.96 17.47
C ASN A 234 4.90 8.83 17.34
N ARG A 235 5.23 7.61 17.76
CA ARG A 235 4.31 6.45 17.81
C ARG A 235 3.77 6.03 16.45
N VAL A 236 4.51 6.26 15.38
CA VAL A 236 4.25 5.68 14.07
C VAL A 236 4.78 4.25 14.10
N GLY A 237 3.92 3.26 13.86
CA GLY A 237 4.25 1.84 14.00
C GLY A 237 4.79 1.20 12.73
N ALA A 238 4.55 1.80 11.57
CA ALA A 238 5.00 1.25 10.29
C ALA A 238 5.34 2.34 9.27
N VAL A 239 6.17 1.98 8.30
CA VAL A 239 6.54 2.83 7.17
C VAL A 239 6.36 2.10 5.85
N LEU A 240 5.89 2.81 4.81
CA LEU A 240 5.86 2.31 3.45
C LEU A 240 6.91 3.02 2.61
N ILE A 241 7.89 2.26 2.11
CA ILE A 241 9.09 2.78 1.45
C ILE A 241 9.26 2.14 0.07
N GLY A 242 9.25 2.97 -0.97
CA GLY A 242 9.49 2.51 -2.35
C GLY A 242 10.76 3.10 -2.94
N GLU A 243 10.79 4.41 -3.25
CA GLU A 243 11.88 5.02 -4.03
C GLU A 243 13.27 4.78 -3.43
N THR A 244 13.43 4.96 -2.13
CA THR A 244 14.71 4.79 -1.43
C THR A 244 15.26 3.37 -1.59
N LEU A 245 14.40 2.37 -1.38
CA LEU A 245 14.78 0.96 -1.50
C LEU A 245 14.97 0.55 -2.98
N MET A 246 14.08 0.95 -3.86
CA MET A 246 14.17 0.59 -5.29
C MET A 246 15.45 1.10 -5.96
N ARG A 247 15.95 2.27 -5.55
CA ARG A 247 17.19 2.85 -6.09
C ARG A 247 18.46 2.25 -5.49
N SER A 248 18.38 1.54 -4.36
CA SER A 248 19.54 0.88 -3.77
C SER A 248 19.95 -0.35 -4.57
N PRO A 249 21.23 -0.57 -4.87
CA PRO A 249 21.71 -1.82 -5.47
C PRO A 249 21.65 -2.99 -4.48
N ASP A 250 21.72 -2.74 -3.18
CA ASP A 250 21.64 -3.71 -2.10
C ASP A 250 20.45 -3.38 -1.18
N LYS A 251 19.38 -4.18 -1.29
CA LYS A 251 18.13 -3.97 -0.55
C LYS A 251 18.29 -4.25 0.94
N LYS A 252 19.12 -5.26 1.28
CA LYS A 252 19.40 -5.63 2.66
C LYS A 252 20.15 -4.50 3.36
N ALA A 253 21.27 -4.07 2.80
CA ALA A 253 22.03 -2.96 3.36
C ALA A 253 21.19 -1.66 3.45
N ALA A 254 20.32 -1.40 2.49
CA ALA A 254 19.45 -0.24 2.53
C ALA A 254 18.45 -0.31 3.69
N LEU A 255 17.85 -1.48 3.95
CA LEU A 255 16.91 -1.66 5.06
C LEU A 255 17.64 -1.63 6.41
N GLU A 256 18.80 -2.25 6.51
CA GLU A 256 19.69 -2.19 7.69
C GLU A 256 20.08 -0.74 8.03
N ASN A 257 20.44 0.06 7.02
CA ASN A 257 20.77 1.47 7.20
C ASN A 257 19.56 2.30 7.69
N LEU A 258 18.36 2.00 7.22
CA LEU A 258 17.14 2.63 7.72
C LEU A 258 16.87 2.27 9.19
N ASN A 259 17.19 1.05 9.59
CA ASN A 259 17.00 0.56 10.96
C ASN A 259 18.18 0.93 11.90
N GLY A 260 19.04 1.83 11.51
CA GLY A 260 20.19 2.28 12.33
C GLY A 260 21.34 1.29 12.43
N GLY A 261 21.44 0.34 11.50
CA GLY A 261 22.47 -0.69 11.47
C GLY A 261 22.23 -1.86 12.44
N ALA A 262 21.08 -1.89 13.10
CA ALA A 262 20.69 -2.95 14.05
C ALA A 262 19.50 -3.75 13.47
N LEU A 263 19.76 -4.57 12.46
CA LEU A 263 18.94 -5.76 12.23
C LEU A 263 19.62 -6.89 13.04
N VAL A 264 18.97 -7.27 14.11
CA VAL A 264 19.33 -8.47 14.89
C VAL A 264 18.71 -9.69 14.22
#